data_deda1646fa3ccb80278fa4f03180e2ee
#
_entry.id   deda1646fa3ccb80278fa4f03180e2ee
#
_cell.length_a   1.000
_cell.length_b   1.000
_cell.length_c   1.000
_cell.angle_alpha   90.00
_cell.angle_beta   90.00
_cell.angle_gamma   90.00
#
_symmetry.space_group_name_H-M   'P 1'
#
loop_
_entity.id
_entity.type
_entity.pdbx_description
1 polymer ?
#
loop_
_entity_poly.entity_id
_entity_poly.type
_entity_poly.pdbx_seq_one_letter_code
_entity_poly.pdbx_strand_id
1 'polypeptide(L)'
;RKNYICKTRLNWLLGENNNLTDQDVEAIIPVLFWLEWTKSGDISECSGFLNTRKTWLWSMISSDMGFCTGNICEQNHGCYYGPIRKLMYDADIIIANHSLLLSEAKSPGILPEHDTIIIDEAHNLVKTGYDQFKIGIDQSIVLSILQSIDPSYPRSRRWNNIISSIGESEPSINMLRENLITCIKQVRVTFDYFIDELSINSENRYNKKKAYQERPIIHSLEKEYEPVYSELETLKKHIQSLLISFNKLRKLTLDIDSDR
;
A
#
# COMPACT_ATOMS: atom_id res chain seq x y z
N ARG A 1 3.60 11.99 4.12
CA ARG A 1 3.63 11.88 2.65
C ARG A 1 2.25 11.56 2.08
N LYS A 2 1.59 10.49 2.49
CA LYS A 2 0.28 10.07 1.96
C LYS A 2 -0.88 11.05 2.18
N ASN A 3 -0.70 12.05 3.03
CA ASN A 3 -1.69 13.10 3.23
C ASN A 3 -1.62 14.20 2.16
N TYR A 4 -0.52 14.27 1.41
CA TYR A 4 -0.30 15.32 0.42
C TYR A 4 -0.70 14.87 -0.98
N ILE A 5 -1.40 15.74 -1.70
CA ILE A 5 -1.74 15.48 -3.10
C ILE A 5 -0.50 15.53 -4.01
N CYS A 6 -0.49 14.68 -5.03
CA CYS A 6 0.50 14.70 -6.10
C CYS A 6 -0.16 15.15 -7.40
N LYS A 7 0.16 16.34 -7.88
CA LYS A 7 -0.39 16.89 -9.13
C LYS A 7 -0.11 16.01 -10.34
N THR A 8 1.06 15.41 -10.42
CA THR A 8 1.43 14.48 -11.51
C THR A 8 0.51 13.27 -11.54
N ARG A 9 0.27 12.65 -10.36
CA ARG A 9 -0.61 11.48 -10.28
C ARG A 9 -2.06 11.85 -10.55
N LEU A 10 -2.50 13.05 -10.13
CA LEU A 10 -3.82 13.57 -10.46
C LEU A 10 -3.96 13.76 -11.97
N ASN A 11 -3.00 14.40 -12.63
CA ASN A 11 -3.01 14.58 -14.08
C ASN A 11 -3.03 13.23 -14.82
N TRP A 12 -2.31 12.25 -14.31
CA TRP A 12 -2.38 10.88 -14.85
C TRP A 12 -3.75 10.25 -14.67
N LEU A 13 -4.39 10.46 -13.50
CA LEU A 13 -5.72 9.93 -13.25
C LEU A 13 -6.77 10.58 -14.17
N LEU A 14 -6.63 11.86 -14.48
CA LEU A 14 -7.54 12.61 -15.36
C LEU A 14 -7.27 12.38 -16.85
N GLY A 15 -6.16 11.73 -17.22
CA GLY A 15 -5.82 11.43 -18.61
C GLY A 15 -6.81 10.48 -19.27
N GLU A 16 -6.86 10.49 -20.62
CA GLU A 16 -7.88 9.83 -21.44
C GLU A 16 -8.07 8.31 -21.24
N ASN A 17 -7.09 7.63 -20.66
CA ASN A 17 -7.11 6.17 -20.52
C ASN A 17 -7.56 5.65 -19.14
N ASN A 18 -8.06 6.51 -18.27
CA ASN A 18 -8.51 6.10 -16.95
C ASN A 18 -10.04 5.93 -16.95
N ASN A 19 -10.51 4.70 -16.78
CA ASN A 19 -11.93 4.37 -16.70
C ASN A 19 -12.49 4.78 -15.31
N LEU A 20 -12.61 6.08 -15.10
CA LEU A 20 -13.32 6.62 -13.95
C LEU A 20 -14.82 6.47 -14.19
N THR A 21 -15.54 6.05 -13.18
CA THR A 21 -17.00 6.10 -13.19
C THR A 21 -17.48 7.52 -12.96
N ASP A 22 -18.72 7.83 -13.33
CA ASP A 22 -19.30 9.16 -13.06
C ASP A 22 -19.19 9.55 -11.58
N GLN A 23 -19.38 8.58 -10.67
CA GLN A 23 -19.22 8.77 -9.23
C GLN A 23 -17.77 9.06 -8.82
N ASP A 24 -16.78 8.59 -9.57
CA ASP A 24 -15.37 8.88 -9.30
C ASP A 24 -15.03 10.29 -9.77
N VAL A 25 -15.57 10.70 -10.91
CA VAL A 25 -15.45 12.07 -11.42
C VAL A 25 -16.09 13.05 -10.43
N GLU A 26 -17.31 12.79 -9.98
CA GLU A 26 -17.97 13.60 -8.95
C GLU A 26 -17.13 13.74 -7.67
N ALA A 27 -16.48 12.66 -7.24
CA ALA A 27 -15.63 12.69 -6.06
C ALA A 27 -14.34 13.50 -6.25
N ILE A 28 -13.84 13.62 -7.47
CA ILE A 28 -12.63 14.41 -7.78
C ILE A 28 -12.94 15.90 -7.88
N ILE A 29 -14.14 16.31 -8.24
CA ILE A 29 -14.52 17.71 -8.39
C ILE A 29 -14.12 18.57 -7.17
N PRO A 30 -14.43 18.19 -5.93
CA PRO A 30 -13.98 18.94 -4.75
C PRO A 30 -12.46 19.08 -4.65
N VAL A 31 -11.70 18.09 -5.12
CA VAL A 31 -10.23 18.15 -5.14
C VAL A 31 -9.74 19.20 -6.13
N LEU A 32 -10.34 19.28 -7.30
CA LEU A 32 -9.98 20.28 -8.31
C LEU A 32 -10.22 21.70 -7.83
N PHE A 33 -11.37 21.96 -7.21
CA PHE A 33 -11.67 23.26 -6.62
C PHE A 33 -10.71 23.58 -5.44
N TRP A 34 -10.45 22.63 -4.57
CA TRP A 34 -9.55 22.82 -3.45
C TRP A 34 -8.11 23.12 -3.90
N LEU A 35 -7.66 22.56 -5.02
CA LEU A 35 -6.32 22.81 -5.57
C LEU A 35 -6.06 24.28 -5.96
N GLU A 36 -7.10 25.04 -6.26
CA GLU A 36 -6.99 26.47 -6.57
C GLU A 36 -6.65 27.32 -5.35
N TRP A 37 -6.96 26.82 -4.14
CA TRP A 37 -6.87 27.58 -2.88
C TRP A 37 -5.84 27.05 -1.90
N THR A 38 -5.53 25.72 -1.97
CA THR A 38 -4.61 25.12 -1.01
C THR A 38 -3.18 25.60 -1.20
N LYS A 39 -2.54 25.92 -0.07
CA LYS A 39 -1.10 26.20 -0.01
C LYS A 39 -0.30 24.99 0.49
N SER A 40 -0.91 24.14 1.28
CA SER A 40 -0.27 22.98 1.90
C SER A 40 -0.37 21.71 1.03
N GLY A 41 -1.48 21.55 0.30
CA GLY A 41 -1.82 20.31 -0.40
C GLY A 41 -2.17 19.14 0.51
N ASP A 42 -2.47 19.39 1.81
CA ASP A 42 -2.88 18.37 2.77
C ASP A 42 -4.36 18.05 2.65
N ILE A 43 -4.71 16.78 2.49
CA ILE A 43 -6.09 16.30 2.30
C ILE A 43 -7.02 16.72 3.45
N SER A 44 -6.50 16.94 4.65
CA SER A 44 -7.31 17.36 5.80
C SER A 44 -8.05 18.68 5.55
N GLU A 45 -7.58 19.49 4.61
CA GLU A 45 -8.22 20.74 4.18
C GLU A 45 -9.38 20.52 3.19
N CYS A 46 -9.47 19.34 2.56
CA CYS A 46 -10.47 19.04 1.53
C CYS A 46 -11.64 18.23 2.08
N SER A 47 -12.48 18.85 2.92
CA SER A 47 -13.64 18.19 3.53
C SER A 47 -14.62 17.64 2.51
N GLY A 48 -14.77 18.29 1.35
CA GLY A 48 -15.63 17.81 0.26
C GLY A 48 -15.23 16.44 -0.24
N PHE A 49 -13.93 16.18 -0.41
CA PHE A 49 -13.44 14.88 -0.81
C PHE A 49 -13.50 13.86 0.33
N LEU A 50 -13.13 14.26 1.55
CA LEU A 50 -13.17 13.35 2.71
C LEU A 50 -14.56 12.76 2.95
N ASN A 51 -15.62 13.52 2.69
CA ASN A 51 -17.00 13.06 2.81
C ASN A 51 -17.38 11.98 1.79
N THR A 52 -16.67 11.86 0.68
CA THR A 52 -16.92 10.82 -0.34
C THR A 52 -16.51 9.43 0.11
N ARG A 53 -15.67 9.31 1.13
CA ARG A 53 -15.08 8.06 1.65
C ARG A 53 -14.35 7.21 0.58
N LYS A 54 -14.00 7.78 -0.57
CA LYS A 54 -13.28 7.08 -1.66
C LYS A 54 -11.77 7.04 -1.41
N THR A 55 -11.36 6.36 -0.36
CA THR A 55 -9.95 6.24 0.07
C THR A 55 -9.04 5.66 -1.01
N TRP A 56 -9.56 4.75 -1.84
CA TRP A 56 -8.82 4.17 -2.96
C TRP A 56 -8.44 5.24 -4.00
N LEU A 57 -9.37 6.16 -4.29
CA LEU A 57 -9.14 7.23 -5.24
C LEU A 57 -8.06 8.19 -4.72
N TRP A 58 -8.08 8.48 -3.40
CA TRP A 58 -7.01 9.23 -2.76
C TRP A 58 -5.65 8.53 -2.88
N SER A 59 -5.59 7.21 -2.70
CA SER A 59 -4.36 6.45 -2.83
C SER A 59 -3.74 6.54 -4.23
N MET A 60 -4.54 6.80 -5.26
CA MET A 60 -4.08 7.01 -6.63
C MET A 60 -3.49 8.39 -6.89
N ILE A 61 -3.96 9.43 -6.18
CA ILE A 61 -3.54 10.83 -6.38
C ILE A 61 -2.64 11.37 -5.28
N SER A 62 -2.50 10.68 -4.16
CA SER A 62 -1.62 11.09 -3.07
C SER A 62 -0.14 10.85 -3.39
N SER A 63 0.75 11.57 -2.69
CA SER A 63 2.20 11.37 -2.80
C SER A 63 2.62 9.99 -2.30
N ASP A 64 3.39 9.26 -3.09
CA ASP A 64 3.87 7.91 -2.79
C ASP A 64 5.39 7.79 -2.95
N MET A 65 6.03 6.96 -2.11
CA MET A 65 7.50 6.77 -2.15
C MET A 65 7.99 6.19 -3.47
N GLY A 66 7.28 5.22 -4.01
CA GLY A 66 7.67 4.55 -5.25
C GLY A 66 7.52 5.42 -6.49
N PHE A 67 6.81 6.56 -6.37
CA PHE A 67 6.51 7.45 -7.48
C PHE A 67 7.26 8.79 -7.45
N CYS A 68 7.67 9.23 -6.26
CA CYS A 68 8.40 10.49 -6.09
C CYS A 68 9.86 10.32 -6.50
N THR A 69 10.17 10.52 -7.77
CA THR A 69 11.54 10.64 -8.28
C THR A 69 11.83 12.12 -8.56
N GLY A 70 13.08 12.55 -8.31
CA GLY A 70 13.47 13.96 -8.51
C GLY A 70 13.09 14.47 -9.89
N ASN A 71 13.42 13.72 -10.94
CA ASN A 71 13.16 14.09 -12.33
C ASN A 71 11.69 14.30 -12.65
N ILE A 72 10.79 13.43 -12.15
CA ILE A 72 9.34 13.55 -12.39
C ILE A 72 8.78 14.76 -11.64
N CYS A 73 9.28 15.04 -10.44
CA CYS A 73 8.80 16.17 -9.62
C CYS A 73 9.30 17.52 -10.13
N GLU A 74 10.49 17.59 -10.73
CA GLU A 74 11.05 18.80 -11.32
C GLU A 74 10.28 19.24 -12.58
N GLN A 75 9.83 18.30 -13.39
CA GLN A 75 9.04 18.57 -14.60
C GLN A 75 7.63 19.07 -14.30
N ASN A 76 7.09 18.78 -13.12
CA ASN A 76 5.73 19.16 -12.72
C ASN A 76 5.78 20.22 -11.62
N HIS A 77 5.78 21.48 -11.99
CA HIS A 77 5.71 22.61 -11.08
C HIS A 77 4.54 22.46 -10.09
N GLY A 78 4.83 22.53 -8.78
CA GLY A 78 3.81 22.54 -7.75
C GLY A 78 3.68 21.26 -6.90
N CYS A 79 4.78 20.56 -6.68
CA CYS A 79 4.83 19.54 -5.62
C CYS A 79 4.65 20.18 -4.25
N TYR A 80 3.66 19.76 -3.49
CA TYR A 80 3.43 20.26 -2.13
C TYR A 80 4.36 19.62 -1.10
N TYR A 81 4.67 18.35 -1.25
CA TYR A 81 5.48 17.59 -0.29
C TYR A 81 6.98 17.97 -0.34
N GLY A 82 7.52 18.24 -1.52
CA GLY A 82 8.95 18.57 -1.68
C GLY A 82 9.40 19.81 -0.90
N PRO A 83 8.71 20.96 -1.04
CA PRO A 83 9.02 22.17 -0.28
C PRO A 83 8.93 21.97 1.23
N ILE A 84 7.93 21.26 1.73
CA ILE A 84 7.77 20.95 3.16
C ILE A 84 8.98 20.14 3.65
N ARG A 85 9.41 19.15 2.87
CA ARG A 85 10.59 18.37 3.22
C ARG A 85 11.85 19.22 3.26
N LYS A 86 12.02 20.17 2.33
CA LYS A 86 13.15 21.09 2.34
C LYS A 86 13.15 21.98 3.58
N LEU A 87 11.99 22.59 3.90
CA LEU A 87 11.84 23.40 5.10
C LEU A 87 12.16 22.63 6.38
N MET A 88 11.88 21.33 6.42
CA MET A 88 12.18 20.49 7.57
C MET A 88 13.70 20.35 7.80
N TYR A 89 14.51 20.33 6.74
CA TYR A 89 15.97 20.28 6.86
C TYR A 89 16.59 21.60 7.30
N ASP A 90 15.89 22.70 7.06
CA ASP A 90 16.35 24.05 7.41
C ASP A 90 15.80 24.50 8.79
N ALA A 91 15.02 23.66 9.47
CA ALA A 91 14.35 24.00 10.71
C ALA A 91 15.22 23.66 11.94
N ASP A 92 15.30 24.60 12.90
CA ASP A 92 15.95 24.40 14.20
C ASP A 92 15.12 23.49 15.12
N ILE A 93 13.79 23.50 14.98
CA ILE A 93 12.85 22.72 15.79
C ILE A 93 11.81 22.09 14.89
N ILE A 94 11.62 20.78 15.04
CA ILE A 94 10.59 20.02 14.32
C ILE A 94 9.59 19.48 15.32
N ILE A 95 8.32 19.82 15.12
CA ILE A 95 7.21 19.25 15.90
C ILE A 95 6.61 18.08 15.11
N ALA A 96 6.67 16.90 15.68
CA ALA A 96 6.18 15.66 15.05
C ALA A 96 5.29 14.89 16.01
N ASN A 97 4.34 14.13 15.48
CA ASN A 97 3.60 13.18 16.31
C ASN A 97 4.42 11.90 16.56
N HIS A 98 4.05 11.13 17.58
CA HIS A 98 4.73 9.87 17.94
C HIS A 98 4.81 8.87 16.76
N SER A 99 3.77 8.80 15.93
CA SER A 99 3.75 7.90 14.79
C SER A 99 4.82 8.25 13.75
N LEU A 100 5.08 9.54 13.52
CA LEU A 100 6.14 9.97 12.59
C LEU A 100 7.53 9.66 13.14
N LEU A 101 7.75 9.92 14.44
CA LEU A 101 8.99 9.58 15.13
C LEU A 101 9.26 8.07 15.09
N LEU A 102 8.26 7.24 15.37
CA LEU A 102 8.38 5.79 15.31
C LEU A 102 8.54 5.27 13.87
N SER A 103 8.00 5.99 12.88
CA SER A 103 8.23 5.67 11.46
C SER A 103 9.67 5.93 11.05
N GLU A 104 10.34 6.94 11.62
CA GLU A 104 11.78 7.17 11.44
C GLU A 104 12.58 5.98 11.94
N ALA A 105 12.27 5.46 13.14
CA ALA A 105 12.94 4.27 13.68
C ALA A 105 12.77 3.01 12.80
N LYS A 106 11.62 2.90 12.09
CA LYS A 106 11.35 1.79 11.15
C LYS A 106 12.00 1.97 9.78
N SER A 107 12.09 3.21 9.33
CA SER A 107 12.58 3.57 8.00
C SER A 107 13.35 4.90 8.09
N PRO A 108 14.66 4.86 8.37
CA PRO A 108 15.48 6.05 8.53
C PRO A 108 15.47 6.98 7.30
N GLY A 109 15.60 8.30 7.54
CA GLY A 109 15.63 9.34 6.51
C GLY A 109 14.27 10.00 6.24
N ILE A 110 13.29 9.81 7.12
CA ILE A 110 12.03 10.57 7.12
C ILE A 110 12.23 11.94 7.77
N LEU A 111 12.93 11.96 8.91
CA LEU A 111 13.32 13.17 9.65
C LEU A 111 14.79 13.53 9.38
N PRO A 112 15.20 14.81 9.48
CA PRO A 112 16.60 15.19 9.50
C PRO A 112 17.35 14.59 10.69
N GLU A 113 18.68 14.56 10.61
CA GLU A 113 19.52 14.22 11.76
C GLU A 113 19.25 15.18 12.92
N HIS A 114 19.16 14.66 14.13
CA HIS A 114 18.85 15.42 15.33
C HIS A 114 19.54 14.79 16.55
N ASP A 115 20.01 15.66 17.45
CA ASP A 115 20.74 15.25 18.65
C ASP A 115 19.83 15.09 19.87
N THR A 116 18.67 15.73 19.87
CA THR A 116 17.79 15.78 21.03
C THR A 116 16.35 15.52 20.63
N ILE A 117 15.66 14.70 21.41
CA ILE A 117 14.22 14.44 21.29
C ILE A 117 13.52 14.80 22.60
N ILE A 118 12.50 15.62 22.52
CA ILE A 118 11.60 15.92 23.66
C ILE A 118 10.27 15.22 23.37
N ILE A 119 9.88 14.32 24.25
CA ILE A 119 8.64 13.55 24.09
C ILE A 119 7.59 14.09 25.07
N ASP A 120 6.58 14.74 24.52
CA ASP A 120 5.38 15.12 25.26
C ASP A 120 4.42 13.93 25.35
N GLU A 121 3.61 13.85 26.40
CA GLU A 121 2.65 12.77 26.63
C GLU A 121 3.30 11.37 26.45
N ALA A 122 4.48 11.16 27.01
CA ALA A 122 5.31 9.95 26.82
C ALA A 122 4.58 8.63 27.13
N HIS A 123 3.54 8.68 27.97
CA HIS A 123 2.70 7.51 28.27
C HIS A 123 1.97 6.96 27.04
N ASN A 124 1.73 7.79 26.01
CA ASN A 124 1.11 7.38 24.76
C ASN A 124 2.11 6.74 23.79
N LEU A 125 3.42 6.97 23.98
CA LEU A 125 4.45 6.47 23.06
C LEU A 125 4.45 4.95 22.98
N VAL A 126 4.31 4.26 24.10
CA VAL A 126 4.29 2.78 24.15
C VAL A 126 3.11 2.23 23.36
N LYS A 127 1.91 2.77 23.59
CA LYS A 127 0.70 2.37 22.84
C LYS A 127 0.86 2.62 21.35
N THR A 128 1.33 3.82 20.98
CA THR A 128 1.58 4.18 19.58
C THR A 128 2.63 3.28 18.97
N GLY A 129 3.67 2.88 19.73
CA GLY A 129 4.67 1.92 19.31
C GLY A 129 4.06 0.57 18.97
N TYR A 130 3.25 0.01 19.85
CA TYR A 130 2.54 -1.24 19.55
C TYR A 130 1.69 -1.13 18.29
N ASP A 131 0.91 -0.05 18.13
CA ASP A 131 0.05 0.13 16.97
C ASP A 131 0.87 0.33 15.68
N GLN A 132 2.01 1.01 15.75
CA GLN A 132 2.88 1.30 14.61
C GLN A 132 3.70 0.07 14.14
N PHE A 133 4.15 -0.76 15.08
CA PHE A 133 4.94 -1.96 14.78
C PHE A 133 4.10 -3.22 14.61
N LYS A 134 2.81 -3.15 14.99
CA LYS A 134 1.88 -4.22 14.76
C LYS A 134 1.71 -4.49 13.27
N ILE A 135 1.87 -5.74 12.88
CA ILE A 135 1.51 -6.21 11.54
C ILE A 135 0.14 -6.89 11.65
N GLY A 136 -0.85 -6.29 11.02
CA GLY A 136 -2.17 -6.89 10.87
C GLY A 136 -2.31 -7.49 9.48
N ILE A 137 -2.72 -8.74 9.42
CA ILE A 137 -3.08 -9.41 8.16
C ILE A 137 -4.54 -9.83 8.30
N ASP A 138 -5.37 -9.38 7.40
CA ASP A 138 -6.75 -9.84 7.26
C ASP A 138 -7.03 -10.24 5.82
N GLN A 139 -8.10 -11.01 5.63
CA GLN A 139 -8.47 -11.54 4.33
C GLN A 139 -8.77 -10.43 3.31
N SER A 140 -9.37 -9.34 3.73
CA SER A 140 -9.71 -8.23 2.84
C SER A 140 -8.48 -7.51 2.30
N ILE A 141 -7.46 -7.32 3.13
CA ILE A 141 -6.18 -6.73 2.73
C ILE A 141 -5.49 -7.62 1.70
N VAL A 142 -5.37 -8.93 1.96
CA VAL A 142 -4.73 -9.86 1.04
C VAL A 142 -5.47 -9.92 -0.29
N LEU A 143 -6.81 -10.04 -0.26
CA LEU A 143 -7.62 -10.04 -1.47
C LEU A 143 -7.46 -8.74 -2.27
N SER A 144 -7.44 -7.58 -1.60
CA SER A 144 -7.27 -6.30 -2.29
C SER A 144 -5.92 -6.17 -2.97
N ILE A 145 -4.85 -6.68 -2.34
CA ILE A 145 -3.50 -6.72 -2.93
C ILE A 145 -3.50 -7.64 -4.16
N LEU A 146 -3.99 -8.87 -4.02
CA LEU A 146 -4.04 -9.83 -5.13
C LEU A 146 -4.85 -9.29 -6.32
N GLN A 147 -5.99 -8.66 -6.05
CA GLN A 147 -6.81 -8.02 -7.08
C GLN A 147 -6.10 -6.85 -7.77
N SER A 148 -5.25 -6.11 -7.07
CA SER A 148 -4.52 -4.96 -7.65
C SER A 148 -3.44 -5.38 -8.65
N ILE A 149 -2.88 -6.57 -8.48
CA ILE A 149 -1.83 -7.12 -9.34
C ILE A 149 -2.34 -8.15 -10.36
N ASP A 150 -3.59 -8.60 -10.25
CA ASP A 150 -4.19 -9.59 -11.14
C ASP A 150 -4.56 -8.94 -12.49
N PRO A 151 -3.90 -9.31 -13.60
CA PRO A 151 -4.19 -8.73 -14.91
C PRO A 151 -5.63 -8.99 -15.41
N SER A 152 -6.30 -10.00 -14.88
CA SER A 152 -7.68 -10.35 -15.25
C SER A 152 -8.73 -9.52 -14.52
N TYR A 153 -8.35 -8.77 -13.48
CA TYR A 153 -9.30 -8.05 -12.65
C TYR A 153 -9.62 -6.65 -13.21
N PRO A 154 -10.88 -6.20 -13.18
CA PRO A 154 -11.27 -4.91 -13.78
C PRO A 154 -10.52 -3.68 -13.25
N ARG A 155 -10.13 -3.69 -11.97
CA ARG A 155 -9.36 -2.60 -11.35
C ARG A 155 -7.89 -2.53 -11.81
N SER A 156 -7.34 -3.63 -12.31
CA SER A 156 -6.00 -3.69 -12.88
C SER A 156 -5.98 -3.42 -14.40
N ARG A 157 -7.07 -2.89 -14.96
CA ARG A 157 -7.28 -2.70 -16.40
C ARG A 157 -6.13 -1.96 -17.08
N ARG A 158 -5.56 -0.95 -16.41
CA ARG A 158 -4.41 -0.20 -16.94
C ARG A 158 -3.18 -1.09 -17.09
N TRP A 159 -2.88 -1.86 -16.04
CA TRP A 159 -1.81 -2.85 -16.04
C TRP A 159 -2.02 -3.91 -17.11
N ASN A 160 -3.24 -4.41 -17.25
CA ASN A 160 -3.61 -5.38 -18.27
C ASN A 160 -3.48 -4.81 -19.69
N ASN A 161 -3.88 -3.55 -19.92
CA ASN A 161 -3.72 -2.89 -21.21
C ASN A 161 -2.24 -2.73 -21.60
N ILE A 162 -1.38 -2.34 -20.64
CA ILE A 162 0.07 -2.24 -20.86
C ILE A 162 0.63 -3.62 -21.22
N ILE A 163 0.33 -4.65 -20.45
CA ILE A 163 0.81 -6.01 -20.73
C ILE A 163 0.30 -6.51 -22.07
N SER A 164 -0.97 -6.26 -22.42
CA SER A 164 -1.54 -6.70 -23.69
C SER A 164 -0.91 -6.00 -24.90
N SER A 165 -0.69 -4.70 -24.81
CA SER A 165 -0.05 -3.93 -25.90
C SER A 165 1.40 -4.35 -26.15
N ILE A 166 2.13 -4.70 -25.08
CA ILE A 166 3.50 -5.22 -25.18
C ILE A 166 3.48 -6.69 -25.63
N GLY A 167 2.50 -7.48 -25.16
CA GLY A 167 2.35 -8.89 -25.50
C GLY A 167 2.04 -9.18 -26.97
N GLU A 168 1.52 -8.20 -27.72
CA GLU A 168 1.38 -8.26 -29.18
C GLU A 168 2.75 -8.32 -29.88
N SER A 169 3.76 -7.66 -29.31
CA SER A 169 5.12 -7.61 -29.83
C SER A 169 6.02 -8.73 -29.27
N GLU A 170 5.71 -9.24 -28.07
CA GLU A 170 6.55 -10.17 -27.31
C GLU A 170 5.72 -11.33 -26.73
N PRO A 171 5.64 -12.49 -27.42
CA PRO A 171 4.84 -13.65 -26.94
C PRO A 171 5.26 -14.20 -25.57
N SER A 172 6.51 -14.00 -25.17
CA SER A 172 7.03 -14.38 -23.84
C SER A 172 6.29 -13.70 -22.69
N ILE A 173 5.76 -12.49 -22.90
CA ILE A 173 5.01 -11.72 -21.90
C ILE A 173 3.65 -12.35 -21.63
N ASN A 174 2.99 -12.89 -22.65
CA ASN A 174 1.72 -13.59 -22.47
C ASN A 174 1.88 -14.84 -21.58
N MET A 175 2.96 -15.59 -21.77
CA MET A 175 3.29 -16.73 -20.91
C MET A 175 3.54 -16.31 -19.46
N LEU A 176 4.27 -15.22 -19.25
CA LEU A 176 4.51 -14.68 -17.89
C LEU A 176 3.22 -14.15 -17.24
N ARG A 177 2.33 -13.54 -18.03
CA ARG A 177 1.00 -13.10 -17.56
C ARG A 177 0.17 -14.28 -17.06
N GLU A 178 0.08 -15.36 -17.82
CA GLU A 178 -0.67 -16.57 -17.42
C GLU A 178 -0.05 -17.23 -16.18
N ASN A 179 1.28 -17.28 -16.11
CA ASN A 179 1.99 -17.75 -14.92
C ASN A 179 1.68 -16.89 -13.70
N LEU A 180 1.64 -15.57 -13.84
CA LEU A 180 1.28 -14.65 -12.77
C LEU A 180 -0.15 -14.90 -12.27
N ILE A 181 -1.11 -15.02 -13.16
CA ILE A 181 -2.50 -15.34 -12.84
C ILE A 181 -2.60 -16.66 -12.07
N THR A 182 -1.85 -17.67 -12.51
CA THR A 182 -1.80 -18.97 -11.83
C THR A 182 -1.25 -18.87 -10.43
N CYS A 183 -0.14 -18.14 -10.23
CA CYS A 183 0.44 -17.91 -8.91
C CYS A 183 -0.53 -17.12 -7.99
N ILE A 184 -1.24 -16.13 -8.52
CA ILE A 184 -2.25 -15.37 -7.75
C ILE A 184 -3.36 -16.31 -7.25
N LYS A 185 -3.87 -17.19 -8.12
CA LYS A 185 -4.90 -18.17 -7.73
C LYS A 185 -4.39 -19.13 -6.65
N GLN A 186 -3.15 -19.62 -6.78
CA GLN A 186 -2.52 -20.49 -5.77
C GLN A 186 -2.38 -19.79 -4.41
N VAL A 187 -1.88 -18.56 -4.39
CA VAL A 187 -1.76 -17.78 -3.15
C VAL A 187 -3.14 -17.57 -2.52
N ARG A 188 -4.15 -17.24 -3.32
CA ARG A 188 -5.51 -17.05 -2.81
C ARG A 188 -6.06 -18.29 -2.14
N VAL A 189 -6.02 -19.42 -2.83
CA VAL A 189 -6.54 -20.70 -2.31
C VAL A 189 -5.81 -21.12 -1.03
N THR A 190 -4.48 -21.07 -1.02
CA THR A 190 -3.71 -21.44 0.17
C THR A 190 -3.88 -20.46 1.32
N PHE A 191 -4.13 -19.19 1.04
CA PHE A 191 -4.42 -18.20 2.08
C PHE A 191 -5.79 -18.46 2.72
N ASP A 192 -6.81 -18.78 1.92
CA ASP A 192 -8.13 -19.14 2.44
C ASP A 192 -8.05 -20.39 3.34
N TYR A 193 -7.33 -21.43 2.90
CA TYR A 193 -7.07 -22.62 3.74
C TYR A 193 -6.33 -22.28 5.04
N PHE A 194 -5.32 -21.44 4.96
CA PHE A 194 -4.57 -21.01 6.15
C PHE A 194 -5.47 -20.30 7.16
N ILE A 195 -6.36 -19.41 6.70
CA ILE A 195 -7.30 -18.69 7.57
C ILE A 195 -8.33 -19.65 8.17
N ASP A 196 -8.86 -20.59 7.39
CA ASP A 196 -9.83 -21.57 7.87
C ASP A 196 -9.21 -22.48 8.95
N GLU A 197 -8.01 -23.01 8.73
CA GLU A 197 -7.28 -23.81 9.72
C GLU A 197 -6.96 -23.01 10.99
N LEU A 198 -6.55 -21.75 10.84
CA LEU A 198 -6.31 -20.86 11.96
C LEU A 198 -7.59 -20.63 12.78
N SER A 199 -8.73 -20.46 12.13
CA SER A 199 -10.03 -20.26 12.73
C SER A 199 -10.47 -21.50 13.51
N ILE A 200 -10.44 -22.68 12.88
CA ILE A 200 -10.80 -23.95 13.49
C ILE A 200 -9.96 -24.24 14.72
N ASN A 201 -8.65 -24.07 14.63
CA ASN A 201 -7.75 -24.31 15.75
C ASN A 201 -7.94 -23.29 16.88
N SER A 202 -8.29 -22.04 16.57
CA SER A 202 -8.61 -21.03 17.58
C SER A 202 -9.90 -21.37 18.33
N GLU A 203 -10.98 -21.77 17.64
CA GLU A 203 -12.25 -22.16 18.24
C GLU A 203 -12.10 -23.39 19.15
N ASN A 204 -11.34 -24.38 18.73
CA ASN A 204 -11.08 -25.58 19.53
C ASN A 204 -10.36 -25.29 20.86
N ARG A 205 -9.55 -24.23 20.90
CA ARG A 205 -8.89 -23.76 22.14
C ARG A 205 -9.82 -22.93 23.01
N TYR A 206 -10.71 -22.13 22.41
CA TYR A 206 -11.71 -21.33 23.13
C TYR A 206 -12.69 -22.19 23.90
N ASN A 207 -13.16 -23.27 23.30
CA ASN A 207 -14.12 -24.20 23.95
C ASN A 207 -13.53 -24.94 25.18
N LYS A 208 -12.21 -24.95 25.36
CA LYS A 208 -11.53 -25.55 26.52
C LYS A 208 -11.35 -24.58 27.70
N LYS A 209 -11.52 -23.29 27.53
CA LYS A 209 -11.40 -22.29 28.59
C LYS A 209 -12.62 -21.36 28.58
N LYS A 210 -13.67 -21.74 29.32
CA LYS A 210 -14.76 -20.82 29.67
C LYS A 210 -14.22 -19.73 30.60
N ALA A 211 -13.82 -18.59 30.08
CA ALA A 211 -13.84 -17.30 30.76
C ALA A 211 -13.14 -16.23 29.92
N TYR A 212 -13.82 -15.14 29.71
CA TYR A 212 -13.38 -13.85 29.14
C TYR A 212 -12.79 -13.90 27.71
N GLN A 213 -13.25 -12.93 26.90
CA GLN A 213 -12.83 -12.66 25.51
C GLN A 213 -11.35 -12.19 25.43
N GLU A 214 -10.41 -12.96 25.94
CA GLU A 214 -8.99 -12.70 25.71
C GLU A 214 -8.59 -13.28 24.36
N ARG A 215 -8.07 -12.43 23.50
CA ARG A 215 -7.47 -12.87 22.24
C ARG A 215 -6.34 -13.84 22.55
N PRO A 216 -6.31 -15.02 21.94
CA PRO A 216 -5.25 -15.99 22.22
C PRO A 216 -3.89 -15.39 21.80
N ILE A 217 -2.95 -15.40 22.73
CA ILE A 217 -1.56 -15.06 22.42
C ILE A 217 -0.86 -16.35 22.02
N ILE A 218 -0.33 -16.38 20.80
CA ILE A 218 0.44 -17.50 20.26
C ILE A 218 1.90 -17.12 20.37
N HIS A 219 2.67 -17.85 21.16
CA HIS A 219 4.10 -17.62 21.32
C HIS A 219 4.93 -18.37 20.26
N SER A 220 4.44 -19.49 19.76
CA SER A 220 5.09 -20.28 18.72
C SER A 220 4.05 -21.00 17.87
N LEU A 221 3.92 -20.61 16.61
CA LEU A 221 3.05 -21.27 15.64
C LEU A 221 3.43 -22.73 15.43
N GLU A 222 4.72 -23.02 15.32
CA GLU A 222 5.25 -24.37 15.09
C GLU A 222 4.88 -25.33 16.21
N LYS A 223 4.99 -24.92 17.48
CA LYS A 223 4.74 -25.78 18.63
C LYS A 223 3.27 -25.85 19.04
N GLU A 224 2.56 -24.76 18.84
CA GLU A 224 1.18 -24.62 19.33
C GLU A 224 0.14 -24.94 18.27
N TYR A 225 0.48 -24.78 16.98
CA TYR A 225 -0.43 -24.90 15.84
C TYR A 225 0.25 -25.63 14.67
N GLU A 226 0.68 -26.85 14.87
CA GLU A 226 1.41 -27.65 13.85
C GLU A 226 0.66 -27.72 12.49
N PRO A 227 -0.65 -27.98 12.40
CA PRO A 227 -1.36 -27.97 11.11
C PRO A 227 -1.32 -26.62 10.42
N VAL A 228 -1.52 -25.53 11.18
CA VAL A 228 -1.49 -24.15 10.67
C VAL A 228 -0.08 -23.78 10.20
N TYR A 229 0.96 -24.30 10.85
CA TYR A 229 2.34 -24.06 10.46
C TYR A 229 2.66 -24.69 9.09
N SER A 230 2.18 -25.89 8.83
CA SER A 230 2.32 -26.56 7.53
C SER A 230 1.69 -25.75 6.40
N GLU A 231 0.48 -25.23 6.62
CA GLU A 231 -0.21 -24.39 5.65
C GLU A 231 0.51 -23.04 5.46
N LEU A 232 1.07 -22.46 6.51
CA LEU A 232 1.88 -21.25 6.44
C LEU A 232 3.12 -21.44 5.56
N GLU A 233 3.83 -22.56 5.70
CA GLU A 233 5.01 -22.86 4.88
C GLU A 233 4.63 -23.07 3.40
N THR A 234 3.48 -23.67 3.13
CA THR A 234 2.94 -23.82 1.77
C THR A 234 2.58 -22.46 1.17
N LEU A 235 1.88 -21.62 1.92
CA LEU A 235 1.54 -20.25 1.54
C LEU A 235 2.80 -19.43 1.25
N LYS A 236 3.82 -19.53 2.08
CA LYS A 236 5.11 -18.85 1.89
C LYS A 236 5.77 -19.21 0.56
N LYS A 237 5.78 -20.50 0.19
CA LYS A 237 6.31 -20.97 -1.11
C LYS A 237 5.53 -20.37 -2.28
N HIS A 238 4.20 -20.33 -2.19
CA HIS A 238 3.37 -19.74 -3.24
C HIS A 238 3.56 -18.23 -3.35
N ILE A 239 3.70 -17.50 -2.24
CA ILE A 239 4.03 -16.07 -2.24
C ILE A 239 5.40 -15.82 -2.87
N GLN A 240 6.41 -16.64 -2.58
CA GLN A 240 7.73 -16.52 -3.21
C GLN A 240 7.66 -16.72 -4.72
N SER A 241 6.90 -17.73 -5.19
CA SER A 241 6.67 -17.97 -6.62
C SER A 241 5.95 -16.79 -7.29
N LEU A 242 4.96 -16.21 -6.62
CA LEU A 242 4.26 -15.01 -7.07
C LEU A 242 5.21 -13.82 -7.21
N LEU A 243 6.05 -13.56 -6.22
CA LEU A 243 7.04 -12.47 -6.24
C LEU A 243 8.05 -12.63 -7.39
N ILE A 244 8.53 -13.84 -7.64
CA ILE A 244 9.44 -14.14 -8.75
C ILE A 244 8.76 -13.86 -10.10
N SER A 245 7.52 -14.32 -10.27
CA SER A 245 6.75 -14.12 -11.51
C SER A 245 6.45 -12.65 -11.75
N PHE A 246 6.04 -11.93 -10.71
CA PHE A 246 5.78 -10.49 -10.77
C PHE A 246 7.04 -9.68 -11.12
N ASN A 247 8.17 -9.99 -10.48
CA ASN A 247 9.43 -9.29 -10.74
C ASN A 247 9.97 -9.54 -12.15
N LYS A 248 9.80 -10.75 -12.69
CA LYS A 248 10.16 -11.05 -14.09
C LYS A 248 9.34 -10.19 -15.07
N LEU A 249 8.03 -10.12 -14.86
CA LEU A 249 7.15 -9.32 -15.70
C LEU A 249 7.47 -7.84 -15.60
N ARG A 250 7.68 -7.32 -14.38
CA ARG A 250 8.07 -5.94 -14.13
C ARG A 250 9.39 -5.56 -14.81
N LYS A 251 10.38 -6.43 -14.79
CA LYS A 251 11.68 -6.17 -15.44
C LYS A 251 11.51 -6.01 -16.94
N LEU A 252 10.82 -6.91 -17.59
CA LEU A 252 10.57 -6.84 -19.03
C LEU A 252 9.79 -5.59 -19.43
N THR A 253 8.80 -5.17 -18.65
CA THR A 253 8.03 -3.95 -18.95
C THR A 253 8.87 -2.67 -18.79
N LEU A 254 9.85 -2.63 -17.87
CA LEU A 254 10.74 -1.48 -17.69
C LEU A 254 11.83 -1.41 -18.76
N ASP A 255 12.36 -2.54 -19.20
CA ASP A 255 13.38 -2.58 -20.24
C ASP A 255 12.83 -2.10 -21.59
N ILE A 256 11.57 -2.38 -21.89
CA ILE A 256 10.89 -1.92 -23.12
C ILE A 256 10.56 -0.41 -23.08
N ASP A 257 10.25 0.17 -21.90
CA ASP A 257 10.03 1.62 -21.76
C ASP A 257 11.35 2.42 -21.84
N SER A 258 12.50 1.80 -21.58
CA SER A 258 13.82 2.45 -21.73
C SER A 258 14.31 2.53 -23.18
N ASP A 259 13.75 1.69 -24.06
CA ASP A 259 14.11 1.63 -25.49
C ASP A 259 13.14 2.46 -26.38
N ARG A 260 12.16 3.13 -25.80
CA ARG A 260 11.23 4.08 -26.44
C ARG A 260 11.42 5.50 -25.92
#